data_548a4caf960c437bc20f68045d75d6d2
#
_entry.id   548a4caf960c437bc20f68045d75d6d2
#
_cell.length_a   1.000
_cell.length_b   1.000
_cell.length_c   1.000
_cell.angle_alpha   90.00
_cell.angle_beta   90.00
_cell.angle_gamma   90.00
#
_symmetry.space_group_name_H-M   'P 1'
#
loop_
_entity.id
_entity.type
_entity.pdbx_description
1 polymer ?
#
loop_
_entity_poly.entity_id
_entity_poly.type
_entity_poly.pdbx_seq_one_letter_code
_entity_poly.pdbx_strand_id
1 'polypeptide(L)'
;QILNVEHAEIDLSGGAAGRLLAVVALGTAAFSMQDVLLEPYGGQILGLSVSATTLITALWAAGALAGFGLAARWLTRGADPMRLAAQAGMVGVVAFSLVIFSAPFAQPVLFYGGAVLIGYGAGLFAVATLTQAMAMARDSGAGAGLALGAGGAAQATAAGLGIAAGGTLRDAVMRLAETGALGPAFDAPYVGYTVVYHVEIGLLFLTLVAIGPLVRIPKLNRTPARETRFGLAEFPS
;
A
#
# COMPACT_ATOMS: atom_id res chain seq x y z
N GLN A 1 3.16 -36.41 -27.64
CA GLN A 1 3.91 -35.29 -27.06
C GLN A 1 3.22 -34.96 -25.73
N ILE A 2 3.70 -35.58 -24.66
CA ILE A 2 3.20 -35.41 -23.29
C ILE A 2 3.77 -34.08 -22.83
N LEU A 3 2.86 -33.12 -22.52
CA LEU A 3 3.18 -31.84 -21.90
C LEU A 3 3.89 -32.09 -20.57
N ASN A 4 5.20 -31.91 -20.55
CA ASN A 4 5.94 -31.71 -19.31
C ASN A 4 5.48 -30.36 -18.73
N VAL A 5 4.48 -30.39 -17.87
CA VAL A 5 4.21 -29.30 -16.94
C VAL A 5 5.26 -29.47 -15.83
N GLU A 6 6.48 -29.07 -16.09
CA GLU A 6 7.46 -28.84 -15.06
C GLU A 6 6.86 -27.76 -14.14
N HIS A 7 6.68 -28.15 -12.91
CA HIS A 7 6.21 -27.30 -11.82
C HIS A 7 7.15 -26.09 -11.74
N ALA A 8 6.72 -24.96 -12.26
CA ALA A 8 7.33 -23.68 -11.94
C ALA A 8 7.00 -23.41 -10.48
N GLU A 9 7.73 -24.05 -9.55
CA GLU A 9 7.74 -23.64 -8.16
C GLU A 9 8.21 -22.19 -8.12
N ILE A 10 7.27 -21.28 -7.87
CA ILE A 10 7.63 -19.92 -7.53
C ILE A 10 8.38 -20.05 -6.20
N ASP A 11 9.68 -19.83 -6.22
CA ASP A 11 10.48 -19.74 -5.00
C ASP A 11 10.01 -18.52 -4.20
N LEU A 12 9.06 -18.74 -3.31
CA LEU A 12 8.52 -17.74 -2.39
C LEU A 12 9.45 -17.46 -1.21
N SER A 13 10.52 -18.26 -1.05
CA SER A 13 11.31 -18.30 0.18
C SER A 13 12.47 -17.31 0.27
N GLY A 14 12.63 -16.37 -0.68
CA GLY A 14 13.69 -15.35 -0.61
C GLY A 14 13.97 -14.58 -1.88
N GLY A 15 13.30 -14.88 -2.98
CA GLY A 15 13.45 -14.19 -4.25
C GLY A 15 12.71 -12.85 -4.29
N ALA A 16 12.83 -12.14 -5.41
CA ALA A 16 12.14 -10.87 -5.66
C ALA A 16 10.60 -11.01 -5.56
N ALA A 17 10.04 -12.18 -5.90
CA ALA A 17 8.62 -12.49 -5.82
C ALA A 17 8.12 -12.54 -4.36
N GLY A 18 8.83 -13.27 -3.47
CA GLY A 18 8.48 -13.32 -2.05
C GLY A 18 8.56 -11.93 -1.40
N ARG A 19 9.56 -11.12 -1.77
CA ARG A 19 9.67 -9.74 -1.29
C ARG A 19 8.53 -8.86 -1.79
N LEU A 20 8.11 -9.01 -3.04
CA LEU A 20 6.96 -8.27 -3.55
C LEU A 20 5.67 -8.66 -2.81
N LEU A 21 5.46 -9.95 -2.52
CA LEU A 21 4.32 -10.40 -1.71
C LEU A 21 4.35 -9.81 -0.30
N ALA A 22 5.53 -9.73 0.31
CA ALA A 22 5.69 -9.07 1.61
C ALA A 22 5.35 -7.57 1.54
N VAL A 23 5.80 -6.86 0.50
CA VAL A 23 5.43 -5.45 0.25
C VAL A 23 3.92 -5.30 0.11
N VAL A 24 3.28 -6.15 -0.71
CA VAL A 24 1.82 -6.14 -0.91
C VAL A 24 1.10 -6.39 0.41
N ALA A 25 1.51 -7.41 1.17
CA ALA A 25 0.87 -7.76 2.43
C ALA A 25 1.02 -6.64 3.48
N LEU A 26 2.23 -6.14 3.72
CA LEU A 26 2.50 -5.09 4.71
C LEU A 26 1.79 -3.78 4.36
N GLY A 27 1.91 -3.33 3.10
CA GLY A 27 1.31 -2.08 2.67
C GLY A 27 -0.22 -2.15 2.64
N THR A 28 -0.79 -3.28 2.21
CA THR A 28 -2.24 -3.48 2.24
C THR A 28 -2.74 -3.51 3.68
N ALA A 29 -2.10 -4.27 4.58
CA ALA A 29 -2.48 -4.29 5.99
C ALA A 29 -2.44 -2.87 6.59
N ALA A 30 -1.36 -2.10 6.31
CA ALA A 30 -1.22 -0.73 6.78
C ALA A 30 -2.35 0.19 6.32
N PHE A 31 -2.77 0.10 5.06
CA PHE A 31 -3.85 0.94 4.55
C PHE A 31 -5.26 0.45 4.92
N SER A 32 -5.41 -0.81 5.39
CA SER A 32 -6.72 -1.41 5.68
C SER A 32 -7.10 -1.43 7.16
N MET A 33 -6.14 -1.31 8.10
CA MET A 33 -6.45 -1.35 9.54
C MET A 33 -7.44 -0.25 9.94
N GLN A 34 -7.38 0.92 9.33
CA GLN A 34 -8.24 2.07 9.57
C GLN A 34 -9.67 1.93 9.03
N ASP A 35 -9.96 0.96 8.15
CA ASP A 35 -11.24 0.90 7.44
C ASP A 35 -12.46 0.82 8.35
N VAL A 36 -12.32 0.15 9.50
CA VAL A 36 -13.38 0.08 10.54
C VAL A 36 -13.27 1.17 11.60
N LEU A 37 -12.25 2.02 11.56
CA LEU A 37 -11.94 2.99 12.61
C LEU A 37 -12.21 4.42 12.21
N LEU A 38 -12.15 4.73 10.91
CA LEU A 38 -12.20 6.11 10.41
C LEU A 38 -13.54 6.77 10.74
N GLU A 39 -14.66 6.12 10.44
CA GLU A 39 -15.99 6.66 10.73
C GLU A 39 -16.27 6.76 12.24
N PRO A 40 -16.02 5.72 13.07
CA PRO A 40 -16.15 5.82 14.51
C PRO A 40 -15.27 6.91 15.15
N TYR A 41 -14.04 7.09 14.66
CA TYR A 41 -13.18 8.17 15.12
C TYR A 41 -13.81 9.54 14.86
N GLY A 42 -14.32 9.76 13.65
CA GLY A 42 -15.02 11.01 13.31
C GLY A 42 -16.22 11.29 14.21
N GLY A 43 -17.05 10.29 14.45
CA GLY A 43 -18.24 10.41 15.29
C GLY A 43 -17.94 10.53 16.79
N GLN A 44 -17.10 9.63 17.33
CA GLN A 44 -16.86 9.52 18.77
C GLN A 44 -15.85 10.55 19.29
N ILE A 45 -14.83 10.88 18.50
CA ILE A 45 -13.72 11.72 18.95
C ILE A 45 -13.91 13.17 18.50
N LEU A 46 -14.30 13.38 17.23
CA LEU A 46 -14.48 14.72 16.67
C LEU A 46 -15.92 15.23 16.76
N GLY A 47 -16.85 14.41 17.26
CA GLY A 47 -18.26 14.79 17.41
C GLY A 47 -18.97 15.07 16.08
N LEU A 48 -18.51 14.48 14.99
CA LEU A 48 -19.08 14.66 13.66
C LEU A 48 -20.46 14.03 13.54
N SER A 49 -21.37 14.66 12.80
CA SER A 49 -22.69 14.10 12.50
C SER A 49 -22.58 12.88 11.58
N VAL A 50 -23.63 12.05 11.54
CA VAL A 50 -23.69 10.88 10.64
C VAL A 50 -23.47 11.27 9.17
N SER A 51 -24.05 12.39 8.73
CA SER A 51 -23.81 12.89 7.36
C SER A 51 -22.36 13.29 7.12
N ALA A 52 -21.69 13.84 8.13
CA ALA A 52 -20.29 14.21 8.04
C ALA A 52 -19.38 12.97 8.00
N THR A 53 -19.70 11.88 8.74
CA THR A 53 -18.94 10.63 8.65
C THR A 53 -19.15 9.93 7.31
N THR A 54 -20.36 9.97 6.74
CA THR A 54 -20.60 9.49 5.37
C THR A 54 -19.77 10.28 4.33
N LEU A 55 -19.60 11.59 4.53
CA LEU A 55 -18.73 12.41 3.66
C LEU A 55 -17.27 11.94 3.70
N ILE A 56 -16.78 11.43 4.84
CA ILE A 56 -15.43 10.91 4.96
C ILE A 56 -15.21 9.73 4.01
N THR A 57 -16.15 8.80 3.96
CA THR A 57 -16.10 7.66 3.03
C THR A 57 -16.08 8.12 1.57
N ALA A 58 -16.89 9.13 1.23
CA ALA A 58 -16.89 9.72 -0.11
C ALA A 58 -15.54 10.40 -0.45
N LEU A 59 -14.97 11.12 0.50
CA LEU A 59 -13.66 11.78 0.34
C LEU A 59 -12.53 10.76 0.19
N TRP A 60 -12.55 9.69 1.00
CA TRP A 60 -11.62 8.57 0.87
C TRP A 60 -11.73 7.92 -0.52
N ALA A 61 -12.94 7.63 -0.99
CA ALA A 61 -13.17 7.06 -2.30
C ALA A 61 -12.71 7.99 -3.44
N ALA A 62 -12.95 9.30 -3.32
CA ALA A 62 -12.46 10.28 -4.28
C ALA A 62 -10.93 10.32 -4.31
N GLY A 63 -10.29 10.25 -3.16
CA GLY A 63 -8.84 10.09 -3.03
C GLY A 63 -8.33 8.85 -3.73
N ALA A 64 -8.98 7.69 -3.50
CA ALA A 64 -8.61 6.42 -4.13
C ALA A 64 -8.71 6.47 -5.67
N LEU A 65 -9.79 7.04 -6.19
CA LEU A 65 -9.96 7.24 -7.63
C LEU A 65 -8.87 8.14 -8.22
N ALA A 66 -8.51 9.22 -7.52
CA ALA A 66 -7.40 10.09 -7.92
C ALA A 66 -6.06 9.33 -7.90
N GLY A 67 -5.82 8.51 -6.87
CA GLY A 67 -4.65 7.63 -6.77
C GLY A 67 -4.55 6.65 -7.92
N PHE A 68 -5.65 5.97 -8.26
CA PHE A 68 -5.72 5.07 -9.41
C PHE A 68 -5.42 5.78 -10.73
N GLY A 69 -6.07 6.92 -10.97
CA GLY A 69 -5.88 7.69 -12.22
C GLY A 69 -4.46 8.21 -12.39
N LEU A 70 -3.87 8.76 -11.33
CA LEU A 70 -2.49 9.26 -11.37
C LEU A 70 -1.47 8.14 -11.49
N ALA A 71 -1.67 7.01 -10.78
CA ALA A 71 -0.83 5.83 -10.95
C ALA A 71 -0.83 5.34 -12.40
N ALA A 72 -2.00 5.14 -13.00
CA ALA A 72 -2.14 4.73 -14.38
C ALA A 72 -1.41 5.70 -15.33
N ARG A 73 -1.62 7.00 -15.15
CA ARG A 73 -0.97 8.05 -15.97
C ARG A 73 0.56 8.04 -15.87
N TRP A 74 1.11 7.88 -14.66
CA TRP A 74 2.57 7.86 -14.47
C TRP A 74 3.20 6.57 -14.98
N LEU A 75 2.56 5.43 -14.76
CA LEU A 75 3.02 4.15 -15.25
C LEU A 75 3.03 4.08 -16.78
N THR A 76 2.02 4.63 -17.47
CA THR A 76 2.01 4.73 -18.94
C THR A 76 3.11 5.65 -19.48
N ARG A 77 3.65 6.56 -18.65
CA ARG A 77 4.80 7.40 -18.98
C ARG A 77 6.15 6.78 -18.60
N GLY A 78 6.16 5.52 -18.17
CA GLY A 78 7.37 4.76 -17.84
C GLY A 78 7.88 4.97 -16.42
N ALA A 79 7.06 5.48 -15.49
CA ALA A 79 7.44 5.54 -14.10
C ALA A 79 7.68 4.14 -13.52
N ASP A 80 8.65 4.03 -12.61
CA ASP A 80 8.94 2.77 -11.92
C ASP A 80 7.83 2.45 -10.91
N PRO A 81 7.19 1.26 -10.99
CA PRO A 81 6.09 0.90 -10.11
C PRO A 81 6.48 0.90 -8.62
N MET A 82 7.69 0.45 -8.29
CA MET A 82 8.12 0.38 -6.89
C MET A 82 8.42 1.76 -6.30
N ARG A 83 8.86 2.72 -7.12
CA ARG A 83 8.97 4.12 -6.69
C ARG A 83 7.61 4.73 -6.40
N LEU A 84 6.60 4.42 -7.23
CA LEU A 84 5.23 4.87 -6.99
C LEU A 84 4.65 4.23 -5.72
N ALA A 85 4.91 2.94 -5.48
CA ALA A 85 4.52 2.28 -4.23
C ALA A 85 5.19 2.93 -3.00
N ALA A 86 6.48 3.32 -3.10
CA ALA A 86 7.16 4.04 -2.04
C ALA A 86 6.55 5.43 -1.80
N GLN A 87 6.23 6.17 -2.86
CA GLN A 87 5.54 7.47 -2.74
C GLN A 87 4.17 7.30 -2.05
N ALA A 88 3.42 6.25 -2.39
CA ALA A 88 2.16 5.93 -1.73
C ALA A 88 2.35 5.70 -0.23
N GLY A 89 3.38 4.95 0.18
CA GLY A 89 3.73 4.75 1.59
C GLY A 89 4.05 6.06 2.29
N MET A 90 4.83 6.94 1.68
CA MET A 90 5.13 8.27 2.25
C MET A 90 3.88 9.14 2.39
N VAL A 91 2.99 9.13 1.39
CA VAL A 91 1.70 9.83 1.49
C VAL A 91 0.87 9.24 2.62
N GLY A 92 0.84 7.92 2.80
CA GLY A 92 0.16 7.26 3.92
C GLY A 92 0.69 7.71 5.27
N VAL A 93 2.01 7.83 5.46
CA VAL A 93 2.60 8.35 6.71
C VAL A 93 2.10 9.76 7.00
N VAL A 94 2.08 10.65 6.01
CA VAL A 94 1.53 12.01 6.17
C VAL A 94 0.04 11.97 6.47
N ALA A 95 -0.72 11.13 5.77
CA ALA A 95 -2.16 11.00 5.93
C ALA A 95 -2.55 10.56 7.34
N PHE A 96 -1.94 9.49 7.86
CA PHE A 96 -2.19 9.03 9.23
C PHE A 96 -1.73 10.04 10.28
N SER A 97 -0.62 10.74 10.03
CA SER A 97 -0.20 11.85 10.91
C SER A 97 -1.25 12.95 10.98
N LEU A 98 -1.88 13.35 9.86
CA LEU A 98 -2.96 14.33 9.86
C LEU A 98 -4.17 13.84 10.68
N VAL A 99 -4.53 12.56 10.56
CA VAL A 99 -5.61 11.98 11.35
C VAL A 99 -5.26 12.00 12.85
N ILE A 100 -4.05 11.59 13.24
CA ILE A 100 -3.59 11.61 14.64
C ILE A 100 -3.67 13.02 15.21
N PHE A 101 -3.21 14.03 14.48
CA PHE A 101 -3.20 15.42 14.95
C PHE A 101 -4.57 16.09 14.93
N SER A 102 -5.58 15.52 14.27
CA SER A 102 -6.91 16.12 14.18
C SER A 102 -7.61 16.25 15.54
N ALA A 103 -7.47 15.28 16.46
CA ALA A 103 -8.07 15.32 17.78
C ALA A 103 -7.35 16.30 18.73
N PRO A 104 -6.02 16.26 18.94
CA PRO A 104 -5.33 17.21 19.80
C PRO A 104 -5.53 18.68 19.40
N PHE A 105 -5.62 18.94 18.10
CA PHE A 105 -5.85 20.31 17.59
C PHE A 105 -7.33 20.68 17.44
N ALA A 106 -8.25 19.73 17.69
CA ALA A 106 -9.68 19.90 17.47
C ALA A 106 -10.01 20.45 16.06
N GLN A 107 -9.30 19.95 15.04
CA GLN A 107 -9.40 20.42 13.64
C GLN A 107 -9.93 19.33 12.71
N PRO A 108 -11.25 19.29 12.44
CA PRO A 108 -11.84 18.32 11.53
C PRO A 108 -11.26 18.38 10.10
N VAL A 109 -10.73 19.53 9.68
CA VAL A 109 -10.10 19.69 8.36
C VAL A 109 -8.89 18.79 8.19
N LEU A 110 -8.08 18.58 9.24
CA LEU A 110 -6.95 17.65 9.21
C LEU A 110 -7.43 16.21 9.01
N PHE A 111 -8.55 15.86 9.64
CA PHE A 111 -9.17 14.55 9.50
C PHE A 111 -9.69 14.29 8.09
N TYR A 112 -10.43 15.24 7.50
CA TYR A 112 -10.89 15.14 6.10
C TYR A 112 -9.72 15.07 5.11
N GLY A 113 -8.71 15.89 5.30
CA GLY A 113 -7.48 15.85 4.50
C GLY A 113 -6.76 14.53 4.62
N GLY A 114 -6.66 13.99 5.84
CA GLY A 114 -6.11 12.65 6.10
C GLY A 114 -6.89 11.56 5.36
N ALA A 115 -8.22 11.57 5.43
CA ALA A 115 -9.07 10.58 4.74
C ALA A 115 -8.86 10.58 3.22
N VAL A 116 -8.80 11.76 2.58
CA VAL A 116 -8.49 11.89 1.14
C VAL A 116 -7.12 11.30 0.83
N LEU A 117 -6.11 11.63 1.62
CA LEU A 117 -4.73 11.16 1.39
C LEU A 117 -4.57 9.66 1.68
N ILE A 118 -5.28 9.09 2.65
CA ILE A 118 -5.31 7.64 2.88
C ILE A 118 -5.85 6.95 1.63
N GLY A 119 -7.00 7.38 1.10
CA GLY A 119 -7.57 6.85 -0.13
C GLY A 119 -6.59 6.98 -1.30
N TYR A 120 -6.02 8.16 -1.49
CA TYR A 120 -5.05 8.42 -2.56
C TYR A 120 -3.82 7.49 -2.47
N GLY A 121 -3.24 7.36 -1.28
CA GLY A 121 -2.11 6.47 -1.03
C GLY A 121 -2.45 5.01 -1.30
N ALA A 122 -3.60 4.54 -0.79
CA ALA A 122 -4.07 3.17 -1.01
C ALA A 122 -4.28 2.87 -2.50
N GLY A 123 -4.93 3.79 -3.24
CA GLY A 123 -5.15 3.64 -4.67
C GLY A 123 -3.85 3.62 -5.49
N LEU A 124 -2.93 4.54 -5.19
CA LEU A 124 -1.62 4.59 -5.82
C LEU A 124 -0.81 3.31 -5.55
N PHE A 125 -0.82 2.83 -4.30
CA PHE A 125 -0.13 1.61 -3.88
C PHE A 125 -0.67 0.37 -4.58
N ALA A 126 -1.99 0.21 -4.65
CA ALA A 126 -2.65 -0.94 -5.26
C ALA A 126 -2.28 -1.09 -6.75
N VAL A 127 -2.36 0.00 -7.52
CA VAL A 127 -2.03 -0.03 -8.96
C VAL A 127 -0.53 -0.25 -9.19
N ALA A 128 0.32 0.38 -8.38
CA ALA A 128 1.75 0.24 -8.49
C ALA A 128 2.21 -1.21 -8.23
N THR A 129 1.75 -1.81 -7.15
CA THR A 129 2.11 -3.19 -6.77
C THR A 129 1.54 -4.22 -7.75
N LEU A 130 0.30 -4.03 -8.22
CA LEU A 130 -0.30 -4.87 -9.26
C LEU A 130 0.52 -4.84 -10.55
N THR A 131 0.93 -3.64 -10.99
CA THR A 131 1.74 -3.48 -12.20
C THR A 131 3.09 -4.18 -12.07
N GLN A 132 3.73 -4.09 -10.90
CA GLN A 132 4.97 -4.80 -10.63
C GLN A 132 4.80 -6.32 -10.65
N ALA A 133 3.72 -6.83 -10.05
CA ALA A 133 3.40 -8.26 -10.06
C ALA A 133 3.23 -8.79 -11.51
N MET A 134 2.52 -8.03 -12.35
CA MET A 134 2.35 -8.38 -13.76
C MET A 134 3.66 -8.34 -14.54
N ALA A 135 4.54 -7.37 -14.26
CA ALA A 135 5.84 -7.29 -14.91
C ALA A 135 6.71 -8.50 -14.54
N MET A 136 6.76 -8.87 -13.26
CA MET A 136 7.52 -10.03 -12.79
C MET A 136 6.99 -11.36 -13.39
N ALA A 137 5.67 -11.50 -13.51
CA ALA A 137 5.06 -12.68 -14.11
C ALA A 137 5.45 -12.85 -15.59
N ARG A 138 5.57 -11.76 -16.33
CA ARG A 138 6.05 -11.78 -17.73
C ARG A 138 7.51 -12.20 -17.82
N ASP A 139 8.35 -11.68 -16.93
CA ASP A 139 9.79 -11.93 -16.92
C ASP A 139 10.12 -13.38 -16.51
N SER A 140 9.30 -14.00 -15.66
CA SER A 140 9.49 -15.38 -15.15
C SER A 140 8.83 -16.46 -16.03
N GLY A 141 8.03 -16.08 -17.04
CA GLY A 141 7.23 -17.02 -17.81
C GLY A 141 6.05 -17.63 -17.04
N ALA A 142 5.89 -17.27 -15.77
CA ALA A 142 4.69 -17.60 -15.00
C ALA A 142 3.48 -16.88 -15.62
N GLY A 143 2.40 -17.58 -15.88
CA GLY A 143 1.22 -16.99 -16.51
C GLY A 143 0.69 -15.81 -15.70
N ALA A 144 0.27 -14.74 -16.38
CA ALA A 144 -0.27 -13.54 -15.73
C ALA A 144 -1.43 -13.85 -14.74
N GLY A 145 -2.21 -14.89 -15.01
CA GLY A 145 -3.28 -15.36 -14.15
C GLY A 145 -2.80 -15.83 -12.77
N LEU A 146 -1.67 -16.54 -12.70
CA LEU A 146 -1.10 -17.01 -11.45
C LEU A 146 -0.58 -15.85 -10.60
N ALA A 147 0.11 -14.89 -11.20
CA ALA A 147 0.61 -13.70 -10.50
C ALA A 147 -0.53 -12.81 -9.96
N LEU A 148 -1.59 -12.62 -10.76
CA LEU A 148 -2.78 -11.89 -10.35
C LEU A 148 -3.52 -12.63 -9.23
N GLY A 149 -3.64 -13.97 -9.33
CA GLY A 149 -4.26 -14.79 -8.29
C GLY A 149 -3.50 -14.74 -6.97
N ALA A 150 -2.19 -14.96 -7.00
CA ALA A 150 -1.35 -14.93 -5.80
C ALA A 150 -1.30 -13.52 -5.18
N GLY A 151 -1.13 -12.48 -6.00
CA GLY A 151 -1.13 -11.09 -5.54
C GLY A 151 -2.47 -10.68 -4.94
N GLY A 152 -3.59 -11.03 -5.62
CA GLY A 152 -4.94 -10.77 -5.13
C GLY A 152 -5.25 -11.51 -3.82
N ALA A 153 -4.86 -12.78 -3.71
CA ALA A 153 -5.03 -13.55 -2.48
C ALA A 153 -4.22 -12.94 -1.33
N ALA A 154 -2.97 -12.57 -1.55
CA ALA A 154 -2.13 -11.90 -0.55
C ALA A 154 -2.76 -10.58 -0.09
N GLN A 155 -3.23 -9.77 -1.04
CA GLN A 155 -3.89 -8.49 -0.77
C GLN A 155 -5.19 -8.68 0.04
N ALA A 156 -6.09 -9.56 -0.40
CA ALA A 156 -7.34 -9.81 0.29
C ALA A 156 -7.13 -10.35 1.71
N THR A 157 -6.19 -11.28 1.88
CA THR A 157 -5.84 -11.84 3.20
C THR A 157 -5.25 -10.76 4.10
N ALA A 158 -4.31 -9.95 3.59
CA ALA A 158 -3.68 -8.87 4.35
C ALA A 158 -4.70 -7.78 4.74
N ALA A 159 -5.62 -7.44 3.86
CA ALA A 159 -6.71 -6.49 4.16
C ALA A 159 -7.62 -7.03 5.27
N GLY A 160 -8.10 -8.26 5.15
CA GLY A 160 -8.96 -8.88 6.17
C GLY A 160 -8.30 -8.99 7.53
N LEU A 161 -7.03 -9.44 7.57
CA LEU A 161 -6.25 -9.50 8.80
C LEU A 161 -5.97 -8.11 9.37
N GLY A 162 -5.65 -7.12 8.50
CA GLY A 162 -5.43 -5.74 8.89
C GLY A 162 -6.65 -5.13 9.57
N ILE A 163 -7.83 -5.24 8.94
CA ILE A 163 -9.10 -4.76 9.48
C ILE A 163 -9.38 -5.38 10.85
N ALA A 164 -9.27 -6.71 10.97
CA ALA A 164 -9.50 -7.43 12.21
C ALA A 164 -8.49 -7.01 13.30
N ALA A 165 -7.21 -6.88 12.94
CA ALA A 165 -6.16 -6.45 13.86
C ALA A 165 -6.37 -5.01 14.33
N GLY A 166 -6.76 -4.09 13.44
CA GLY A 166 -7.03 -2.69 13.76
C GLY A 166 -8.13 -2.55 14.81
N GLY A 167 -9.28 -3.19 14.55
CA GLY A 167 -10.41 -3.17 15.50
C GLY A 167 -10.05 -3.81 16.85
N THR A 168 -9.44 -5.00 16.82
CA THR A 168 -9.06 -5.72 18.05
C THR A 168 -8.03 -4.95 18.87
N LEU A 169 -7.01 -4.38 18.21
CA LEU A 169 -5.97 -3.60 18.87
C LEU A 169 -6.56 -2.35 19.53
N ARG A 170 -7.40 -1.61 18.80
CA ARG A 170 -8.11 -0.44 19.32
C ARG A 170 -8.89 -0.81 20.59
N ASP A 171 -9.69 -1.87 20.55
CA ASP A 171 -10.53 -2.28 21.67
C ASP A 171 -9.71 -2.78 22.88
N ALA A 172 -8.61 -3.50 22.61
CA ALA A 172 -7.70 -3.95 23.66
C ALA A 172 -7.05 -2.76 24.39
N VAL A 173 -6.55 -1.78 23.62
CA VAL A 173 -5.93 -0.57 24.20
C VAL A 173 -6.96 0.25 24.99
N MET A 174 -8.18 0.42 24.46
CA MET A 174 -9.25 1.14 25.17
C MET A 174 -9.61 0.48 26.50
N ARG A 175 -9.74 -0.85 26.54
CA ARG A 175 -10.00 -1.58 27.80
C ARG A 175 -8.88 -1.38 28.82
N LEU A 176 -7.62 -1.41 28.39
CA LEU A 176 -6.48 -1.17 29.28
C LEU A 176 -6.44 0.27 29.78
N ALA A 177 -6.83 1.24 28.97
CA ALA A 177 -6.96 2.64 29.36
C ALA A 177 -8.08 2.81 30.41
N GLU A 178 -9.27 2.27 30.15
CA GLU A 178 -10.43 2.33 31.06
C GLU A 178 -10.16 1.69 32.43
N THR A 179 -9.32 0.66 32.49
CA THR A 179 -8.91 0.04 33.77
C THR A 179 -7.80 0.82 34.49
N GLY A 180 -7.28 1.89 33.90
CA GLY A 180 -6.15 2.66 34.45
C GLY A 180 -4.80 1.94 34.34
N ALA A 181 -4.74 0.78 33.68
CA ALA A 181 -3.52 -0.04 33.58
C ALA A 181 -2.40 0.66 32.79
N LEU A 182 -2.74 1.59 31.90
CA LEU A 182 -1.77 2.35 31.10
C LEU A 182 -1.32 3.65 31.77
N GLY A 183 -1.92 4.00 32.90
CA GLY A 183 -1.61 5.23 33.64
C GLY A 183 -2.33 6.49 33.09
N PRO A 184 -2.29 7.61 33.82
CA PRO A 184 -3.09 8.79 33.51
C PRO A 184 -2.80 9.46 32.18
N ALA A 185 -1.62 9.23 31.60
CA ALA A 185 -1.25 9.80 30.30
C ALA A 185 -2.03 9.17 29.13
N PHE A 186 -2.64 8.01 29.35
CA PHE A 186 -3.37 7.24 28.31
C PHE A 186 -4.88 7.20 28.57
N ASP A 187 -5.42 8.09 29.37
CA ASP A 187 -6.85 8.14 29.74
C ASP A 187 -7.73 8.89 28.71
N ALA A 188 -7.12 9.33 27.60
CA ALA A 188 -7.85 10.06 26.57
C ALA A 188 -8.66 9.11 25.66
N PRO A 189 -9.93 9.47 25.29
CA PRO A 189 -10.82 8.60 24.51
C PRO A 189 -10.32 8.26 23.10
N TYR A 190 -9.33 8.98 22.60
CA TYR A 190 -8.72 8.73 21.27
C TYR A 190 -7.49 7.81 21.31
N VAL A 191 -7.04 7.37 22.50
CA VAL A 191 -5.77 6.61 22.64
C VAL A 191 -5.77 5.31 21.85
N GLY A 192 -6.86 4.53 21.91
CA GLY A 192 -6.97 3.29 21.15
C GLY A 192 -6.81 3.50 19.64
N TYR A 193 -7.42 4.55 19.12
CA TYR A 193 -7.29 4.92 17.71
C TYR A 193 -5.87 5.37 17.36
N THR A 194 -5.30 6.22 18.19
CA THR A 194 -3.95 6.76 17.99
C THR A 194 -2.90 5.65 17.94
N VAL A 195 -3.01 4.65 18.82
CA VAL A 195 -2.10 3.49 18.80
C VAL A 195 -2.20 2.74 17.46
N VAL A 196 -3.40 2.49 16.94
CA VAL A 196 -3.57 1.83 15.65
C VAL A 196 -2.94 2.63 14.52
N TYR A 197 -3.19 3.94 14.45
CA TYR A 197 -2.57 4.80 13.43
C TYR A 197 -1.04 4.84 13.51
N HIS A 198 -0.44 4.75 14.71
CA HIS A 198 1.01 4.62 14.85
C HIS A 198 1.51 3.26 14.35
N VAL A 199 0.77 2.17 14.57
CA VAL A 199 1.09 0.85 14.02
C VAL A 199 1.03 0.87 12.49
N GLU A 200 0.02 1.51 11.90
CA GLU A 200 -0.08 1.70 10.44
C GLU A 200 1.13 2.46 9.88
N ILE A 201 1.53 3.56 10.52
CA ILE A 201 2.75 4.29 10.16
C ILE A 201 3.97 3.36 10.26
N GLY A 202 4.10 2.57 11.32
CA GLY A 202 5.17 1.58 11.47
C GLY A 202 5.19 0.54 10.36
N LEU A 203 4.03 0.00 9.98
CA LEU A 203 3.88 -0.93 8.86
C LEU A 203 4.25 -0.29 7.52
N LEU A 204 3.89 0.99 7.31
CA LEU A 204 4.31 1.72 6.11
C LEU A 204 5.84 1.91 6.07
N PHE A 205 6.50 2.19 7.17
CA PHE A 205 7.97 2.22 7.21
C PHE A 205 8.57 0.86 6.89
N LEU A 206 8.04 -0.24 7.44
CA LEU A 206 8.48 -1.59 7.08
C LEU A 206 8.26 -1.88 5.59
N THR A 207 7.13 -1.43 5.04
CA THR A 207 6.84 -1.53 3.61
C THR A 207 7.88 -0.77 2.78
N LEU A 208 8.25 0.46 3.17
CA LEU A 208 9.28 1.25 2.50
C LEU A 208 10.65 0.56 2.53
N VAL A 209 11.02 -0.04 3.66
CA VAL A 209 12.27 -0.83 3.77
C VAL A 209 12.22 -2.05 2.84
N ALA A 210 11.09 -2.75 2.77
CA ALA A 210 10.92 -3.92 1.89
C ALA A 210 10.93 -3.53 0.39
N ILE A 211 10.44 -2.36 0.04
CA ILE A 211 10.45 -1.82 -1.33
C ILE A 211 11.87 -1.50 -1.80
N GLY A 212 12.74 -1.01 -0.92
CA GLY A 212 14.06 -0.49 -1.28
C GLY A 212 14.81 -1.34 -2.31
N PRO A 213 15.05 -2.64 -2.07
CA PRO A 213 15.74 -3.51 -3.00
C PRO A 213 15.00 -3.82 -4.30
N LEU A 214 13.69 -3.54 -4.38
CA LEU A 214 12.88 -3.76 -5.59
C LEU A 214 12.88 -2.54 -6.52
N VAL A 215 13.34 -1.38 -6.07
CA VAL A 215 13.44 -0.17 -6.90
C VAL A 215 14.51 -0.39 -7.95
N ARG A 216 14.14 -0.31 -9.22
CA ARG A 216 15.09 -0.37 -10.34
C ARG A 216 15.90 0.94 -10.37
N ILE A 217 17.19 0.84 -10.08
CA ILE A 217 18.12 1.95 -10.37
C ILE A 217 18.24 2.01 -11.88
N PRO A 218 17.93 3.14 -12.55
CA PRO A 218 18.16 3.27 -13.98
C PRO A 218 19.64 2.99 -14.23
N LYS A 219 19.96 1.93 -14.98
CA LYS A 219 21.34 1.72 -15.46
C LYS A 219 21.67 2.90 -16.34
N LEU A 220 22.52 3.80 -15.87
CA LEU A 220 23.07 4.94 -16.63
C LEU A 220 23.93 4.51 -17.84
N ASN A 221 24.07 3.22 -18.10
CA ASN A 221 24.80 2.65 -19.23
C ASN A 221 23.86 1.82 -20.10
N ARG A 222 23.00 2.47 -20.87
CA ARG A 222 22.71 1.93 -22.19
C ARG A 222 23.89 2.35 -23.07
N THR A 223 24.94 1.51 -23.13
CA THR A 223 25.80 1.48 -24.30
C THR A 223 24.85 1.31 -25.48
N PRO A 224 24.84 2.20 -26.47
CA PRO A 224 23.98 2.00 -27.63
C PRO A 224 24.35 0.63 -28.22
N ALA A 225 23.33 -0.21 -28.37
CA ALA A 225 23.51 -1.46 -29.09
C ALA A 225 24.20 -1.09 -30.41
N ARG A 226 25.42 -1.58 -30.58
CA ARG A 226 26.17 -1.44 -31.83
C ARG A 226 25.25 -2.01 -32.89
N GLU A 227 24.63 -1.14 -33.68
CA GLU A 227 23.91 -1.54 -34.88
C GLU A 227 24.88 -2.36 -35.67
N THR A 228 24.74 -3.67 -35.66
CA THR A 228 25.31 -4.54 -36.65
C THR A 228 24.63 -4.13 -37.96
N ARG A 229 25.26 -3.18 -38.67
CA ARG A 229 24.93 -2.94 -40.05
C ARG A 229 25.14 -4.29 -40.77
N PHE A 230 24.04 -4.94 -41.09
CA PHE A 230 24.03 -5.98 -42.11
C PHE A 230 24.46 -5.28 -43.40
N GLY A 231 25.77 -5.31 -43.66
CA GLY A 231 26.33 -4.81 -44.90
C GLY A 231 26.05 -5.82 -45.98
N LEU A 232 25.40 -5.37 -47.07
CA LEU A 232 25.23 -6.10 -48.34
C LEU A 232 26.57 -6.35 -49.05
N ALA A 233 27.71 -6.25 -48.34
CA ALA A 233 29.07 -6.38 -48.90
C ALA A 233 29.64 -7.80 -48.84
N GLU A 234 28.89 -8.82 -48.41
CA GLU A 234 29.37 -10.21 -48.35
C GLU A 234 28.63 -11.17 -49.30
N PHE A 235 28.28 -10.73 -50.50
CA PHE A 235 27.95 -11.67 -51.56
C PHE A 235 29.20 -11.91 -52.41
N PRO A 236 29.76 -13.15 -52.42
CA PRO A 236 30.81 -13.50 -53.37
C PRO A 236 30.24 -13.50 -54.78
N SER A 237 30.93 -12.80 -55.71
CA SER A 237 30.68 -12.79 -57.12
C SER A 237 31.06 -14.14 -57.79
#